data_9eb8305f3a43528a416edf6a902e14f3
#
_entry.id   9eb8305f3a43528a416edf6a902e14f3
#
_cell.length_a   1.000
_cell.length_b   1.000
_cell.length_c   1.000
_cell.angle_alpha   90.00
_cell.angle_beta   90.00
_cell.angle_gamma   90.00
#
_symmetry.space_group_name_H-M   'P 1'
#
loop_
_entity.id
_entity.type
_entity.pdbx_description
1 polymer ?
#
loop_
_entity_poly.entity_id
_entity_poly.type
_entity_poly.pdbx_seq_one_letter_code
_entity_poly.pdbx_strand_id
1 'polypeptide(L)'
;MPWPVQGVKRVREAVSEPQPTTIYLLHDVVKERTSRGVGFRLRVPRLRINQGEQIALIGESGSGKSTLLDILAFILQPSSAGGFRFRPAGDGNPVDVVDCWRRDRQNRMGDLRKRHIGYVMQTGGLLPFLSVHDNINLSRNVLGMKKDGTVEHLAEMLGIADHLKKLPADLSTGERQRVAIGRALAHRPA
;
A
#
# COMPACT_ATOMS: atom_id res chain seq x y z
N MET A 1 28.92 -17.75 3.40
CA MET A 1 29.43 -17.28 2.08
C MET A 1 28.27 -16.65 1.33
N PRO A 2 28.30 -15.38 0.93
CA PRO A 2 27.23 -14.77 0.18
C PRO A 2 27.33 -15.12 -1.30
N TRP A 3 26.20 -15.47 -1.90
CA TRP A 3 26.03 -15.81 -3.31
C TRP A 3 26.18 -14.56 -4.18
N PRO A 4 26.97 -14.58 -5.27
CA PRO A 4 27.10 -13.44 -6.15
C PRO A 4 25.91 -13.35 -7.11
N VAL A 5 25.23 -12.20 -7.13
CA VAL A 5 24.23 -11.87 -8.14
C VAL A 5 24.94 -11.47 -9.43
N GLN A 6 24.88 -12.31 -10.45
CA GLN A 6 25.40 -12.00 -11.78
C GLN A 6 24.53 -10.97 -12.48
N GLY A 7 25.19 -9.98 -13.09
CA GLY A 7 24.59 -8.80 -13.67
C GLY A 7 23.71 -9.05 -14.89
N VAL A 8 22.59 -8.36 -14.92
CA VAL A 8 21.74 -8.17 -16.09
C VAL A 8 22.39 -7.12 -17.00
N LYS A 9 22.82 -7.50 -18.20
CA LYS A 9 23.23 -6.58 -19.26
C LYS A 9 22.00 -5.84 -19.79
N ARG A 10 21.92 -4.53 -19.55
CA ARG A 10 20.96 -3.66 -20.24
C ARG A 10 21.49 -3.33 -21.63
N VAL A 11 20.77 -3.71 -22.68
CA VAL A 11 20.93 -3.16 -24.02
C VAL A 11 20.31 -1.76 -24.00
N ARG A 12 21.13 -0.74 -24.26
CA ARG A 12 20.66 0.66 -24.40
C ARG A 12 20.27 0.88 -25.85
N GLU A 13 18.98 1.09 -26.11
CA GLU A 13 18.55 1.90 -27.24
C GLU A 13 18.17 3.28 -26.73
N ALA A 14 18.76 4.30 -27.33
CA ALA A 14 18.61 5.68 -26.94
C ALA A 14 17.37 6.30 -27.61
N VAL A 15 16.22 6.11 -26.97
CA VAL A 15 15.10 7.02 -27.07
C VAL A 15 15.00 7.67 -25.69
N SER A 16 15.04 9.00 -25.59
CA SER A 16 14.91 9.71 -24.31
C SER A 16 13.49 9.58 -23.80
N GLU A 17 13.19 8.43 -23.19
CA GLU A 17 11.97 8.25 -22.44
C GLU A 17 11.96 9.20 -21.24
N PRO A 18 10.84 9.86 -20.95
CA PRO A 18 10.73 10.70 -19.77
C PRO A 18 11.11 9.86 -18.54
N GLN A 19 12.01 10.39 -17.72
CA GLN A 19 12.47 9.67 -16.52
C GLN A 19 11.26 9.28 -15.66
N PRO A 20 11.11 8.01 -15.29
CA PRO A 20 9.94 7.58 -14.57
C PRO A 20 9.81 8.33 -13.25
N THR A 21 8.61 8.85 -12.99
CA THR A 21 8.32 9.60 -11.75
C THR A 21 8.50 8.69 -10.54
N THR A 22 9.41 9.04 -9.64
CA THR A 22 9.62 8.28 -8.41
C THR A 22 8.51 8.60 -7.41
N ILE A 23 7.78 7.58 -7.00
CA ILE A 23 6.69 7.66 -6.01
C ILE A 23 7.23 7.45 -4.59
N TYR A 24 8.04 6.42 -4.39
CA TYR A 24 8.69 6.16 -3.10
C TYR A 24 10.20 6.21 -3.23
N LEU A 25 10.84 6.88 -2.30
CA LEU A 25 12.28 6.87 -2.12
C LEU A 25 12.61 6.71 -0.64
N LEU A 26 13.14 5.55 -0.28
CA LEU A 26 13.60 5.23 1.06
C LEU A 26 15.12 5.11 1.08
N HIS A 27 15.73 5.59 2.15
CA HIS A 27 17.16 5.47 2.42
C HIS A 27 17.38 5.14 3.90
N ASP A 28 18.14 4.06 4.18
CA ASP A 28 18.47 3.58 5.52
C ASP A 28 17.28 3.55 6.49
N VAL A 29 16.17 2.97 6.05
CA VAL A 29 14.99 2.79 6.89
C VAL A 29 15.15 1.53 7.72
N VAL A 30 15.00 1.65 9.03
CA VAL A 30 15.13 0.54 9.99
C VAL A 30 13.87 0.45 10.84
N LYS A 31 13.37 -0.76 11.01
CA LYS A 31 12.34 -1.08 12.01
C LYS A 31 12.84 -2.17 12.94
N GLU A 32 12.85 -1.85 14.22
CA GLU A 32 13.18 -2.78 15.28
C GLU A 32 11.95 -3.02 16.16
N ARG A 33 11.80 -4.23 16.61
CA ARG A 33 10.80 -4.65 17.60
C ARG A 33 11.44 -5.71 18.49
N THR A 34 11.13 -5.64 19.77
CA THR A 34 11.46 -6.69 20.72
C THR A 34 10.15 -7.19 21.30
N SER A 35 9.90 -8.49 21.20
CA SER A 35 8.73 -9.13 21.79
C SER A 35 9.19 -10.40 22.50
N ARG A 36 8.88 -10.52 23.80
CA ARG A 36 9.20 -11.67 24.64
C ARG A 36 10.69 -12.10 24.55
N GLY A 37 11.60 -11.13 24.50
CA GLY A 37 13.04 -11.38 24.40
C GLY A 37 13.57 -11.72 23.01
N VAL A 38 12.71 -11.84 22.01
CA VAL A 38 13.09 -12.06 20.61
C VAL A 38 13.13 -10.73 19.88
N GLY A 39 14.32 -10.38 19.38
CA GLY A 39 14.54 -9.18 18.58
C GLY A 39 14.21 -9.42 17.10
N PHE A 40 13.45 -8.53 16.50
CA PHE A 40 13.24 -8.46 15.05
C PHE A 40 13.82 -7.15 14.53
N ARG A 41 14.57 -7.22 13.44
CA ARG A 41 15.12 -6.04 12.75
C ARG A 41 14.94 -6.16 11.24
N LEU A 42 14.19 -5.22 10.69
CA LEU A 42 14.11 -4.99 9.23
C LEU A 42 15.00 -3.80 8.90
N ARG A 43 15.90 -3.95 7.92
CA ARG A 43 16.67 -2.85 7.34
C ARG A 43 16.41 -2.75 5.85
N VAL A 44 16.07 -1.55 5.40
CA VAL A 44 15.89 -1.19 3.98
C VAL A 44 16.97 -0.16 3.64
N PRO A 45 18.13 -0.58 3.12
CA PRO A 45 19.22 0.34 2.80
C PRO A 45 18.80 1.35 1.74
N ARG A 46 18.13 0.88 0.69
CA ARG A 46 17.58 1.73 -0.36
C ARG A 46 16.41 1.04 -1.05
N LEU A 47 15.30 1.76 -1.20
CA LEU A 47 14.16 1.34 -2.01
C LEU A 47 13.68 2.53 -2.83
N ARG A 48 13.53 2.30 -4.14
CA ARG A 48 12.93 3.25 -5.07
C ARG A 48 11.82 2.56 -5.81
N ILE A 49 10.63 3.16 -5.80
CA ILE A 49 9.46 2.71 -6.54
C ILE A 49 9.03 3.84 -7.45
N ASN A 50 8.90 3.54 -8.73
CA ASN A 50 8.45 4.50 -9.72
C ASN A 50 6.98 4.28 -10.07
N GLN A 51 6.38 5.29 -10.65
CA GLN A 51 5.00 5.21 -11.13
C GLN A 51 4.84 4.08 -12.15
N GLY A 52 3.77 3.29 -11.99
CA GLY A 52 3.46 2.16 -12.86
C GLY A 52 4.26 0.89 -12.58
N GLU A 53 5.22 0.90 -11.65
CA GLU A 53 5.97 -0.32 -11.31
C GLU A 53 5.11 -1.31 -10.52
N GLN A 54 5.24 -2.59 -10.86
CA GLN A 54 4.73 -3.73 -10.10
C GLN A 54 5.88 -4.41 -9.38
N ILE A 55 5.79 -4.51 -8.06
CA ILE A 55 6.86 -5.06 -7.22
C ILE A 55 6.35 -6.24 -6.41
N ALA A 56 7.03 -7.39 -6.53
CA ALA A 56 6.80 -8.54 -5.69
C ALA A 56 7.83 -8.61 -4.55
N LEU A 57 7.37 -8.70 -3.31
CA LEU A 57 8.21 -8.95 -2.14
C LEU A 57 8.31 -10.45 -1.91
N ILE A 58 9.49 -11.00 -2.09
CA ILE A 58 9.77 -12.44 -1.94
C ILE A 58 10.61 -12.66 -0.68
N GLY A 59 10.39 -13.76 0.01
CA GLY A 59 11.16 -14.17 1.20
C GLY A 59 10.37 -15.07 2.12
N GLU A 60 11.04 -15.68 3.07
CA GLU A 60 10.46 -16.60 4.06
C GLU A 60 9.42 -15.92 4.97
N SER A 61 8.62 -16.72 5.67
CA SER A 61 7.72 -16.19 6.70
C SER A 61 8.55 -15.51 7.81
N GLY A 62 8.10 -14.34 8.28
CA GLY A 62 8.84 -13.58 9.30
C GLY A 62 9.96 -12.67 8.76
N SER A 63 10.29 -12.71 7.46
CA SER A 63 11.36 -11.88 6.87
C SER A 63 11.07 -10.36 6.85
N GLY A 64 9.86 -9.94 7.25
CA GLY A 64 9.52 -8.52 7.35
C GLY A 64 8.74 -7.93 6.17
N LYS A 65 8.24 -8.76 5.24
CA LYS A 65 7.45 -8.29 4.08
C LYS A 65 6.26 -7.44 4.48
N SER A 66 5.44 -7.93 5.40
CA SER A 66 4.28 -7.19 5.91
C SER A 66 4.68 -5.93 6.66
N THR A 67 5.79 -5.99 7.42
CA THR A 67 6.34 -4.82 8.11
C THR A 67 6.76 -3.73 7.11
N LEU A 68 7.36 -4.11 5.98
CA LEU A 68 7.70 -3.16 4.93
C LEU A 68 6.45 -2.56 4.29
N LEU A 69 5.43 -3.37 3.98
CA LEU A 69 4.16 -2.89 3.44
C LEU A 69 3.46 -1.92 4.41
N ASP A 70 3.45 -2.23 5.72
CA ASP A 70 2.90 -1.34 6.75
C ASP A 70 3.64 0.01 6.83
N ILE A 71 4.97 0.00 6.64
CA ILE A 71 5.78 1.23 6.59
C ILE A 71 5.44 2.03 5.33
N LEU A 72 5.37 1.38 4.16
CA LEU A 72 5.01 2.04 2.90
C LEU A 72 3.58 2.59 2.91
N ALA A 73 2.67 1.91 3.59
CA ALA A 73 1.30 2.38 3.80
C ALA A 73 1.16 3.44 4.92
N PHE A 74 2.26 3.90 5.52
CA PHE A 74 2.28 4.86 6.64
C PHE A 74 1.50 4.40 7.88
N ILE A 75 1.24 3.11 8.00
CA ILE A 75 0.59 2.50 9.17
C ILE A 75 1.60 2.37 10.30
N LEU A 76 2.83 1.98 9.95
CA LEU A 76 3.90 1.71 10.89
C LEU A 76 5.04 2.71 10.74
N GLN A 77 5.35 3.43 11.82
CA GLN A 77 6.52 4.29 11.87
C GLN A 77 7.80 3.45 11.98
N PRO A 78 8.85 3.72 11.17
CA PRO A 78 10.17 3.13 11.35
C PRO A 78 10.81 3.56 12.68
N SER A 79 11.73 2.74 13.20
CA SER A 79 12.53 3.08 14.39
C SER A 79 13.58 4.15 14.06
N SER A 80 14.12 4.11 12.84
CA SER A 80 14.99 5.16 12.30
C SER A 80 14.89 5.21 10.77
N ALA A 81 15.21 6.34 10.19
CA ALA A 81 15.30 6.52 8.75
C ALA A 81 16.30 7.63 8.40
N GLY A 82 17.19 7.37 7.46
CA GLY A 82 18.05 8.38 6.82
C GLY A 82 17.26 9.27 5.86
N GLY A 83 16.24 8.71 5.20
CA GLY A 83 15.30 9.45 4.36
C GLY A 83 14.10 8.61 3.98
N PHE A 84 12.93 9.24 3.90
CA PHE A 84 11.73 8.62 3.37
C PHE A 84 10.87 9.69 2.70
N ARG A 85 10.81 9.66 1.38
CA ARG A 85 10.01 10.55 0.58
C ARG A 85 8.90 9.80 -0.13
N PHE A 86 7.74 10.40 -0.17
CA PHE A 86 6.58 9.93 -0.91
C PHE A 86 6.07 11.06 -1.81
N ARG A 87 5.84 10.76 -3.07
CA ARG A 87 5.20 11.68 -4.03
C ARG A 87 3.78 11.18 -4.27
N PRO A 88 2.75 11.93 -3.84
CA PRO A 88 1.37 11.65 -4.22
C PRO A 88 1.21 11.70 -5.75
N ALA A 89 0.28 10.92 -6.31
CA ALA A 89 -0.03 11.03 -7.73
C ALA A 89 -0.64 12.40 -8.06
N GLY A 90 -0.51 12.78 -9.31
CA GLY A 90 -0.78 14.13 -9.77
C GLY A 90 0.43 15.03 -9.53
N ASP A 91 0.23 16.35 -9.52
CA ASP A 91 1.30 17.34 -9.38
C ASP A 91 1.79 17.53 -7.95
N GLY A 92 1.59 16.52 -7.11
CA GLY A 92 1.97 16.57 -5.70
C GLY A 92 3.48 16.71 -5.51
N ASN A 93 3.90 17.73 -4.73
CA ASN A 93 5.27 17.85 -4.27
C ASN A 93 5.63 16.65 -3.38
N PRO A 94 6.86 16.12 -3.45
CA PRO A 94 7.30 15.06 -2.57
C PRO A 94 7.14 15.46 -1.10
N VAL A 95 6.56 14.57 -0.33
CA VAL A 95 6.39 14.73 1.12
C VAL A 95 7.54 14.03 1.82
N ASP A 96 8.21 14.72 2.73
CA ASP A 96 9.15 14.11 3.66
C ASP A 96 8.36 13.43 4.78
N VAL A 97 8.27 12.11 4.69
CA VAL A 97 7.52 11.26 5.63
C VAL A 97 8.21 11.21 6.99
N VAL A 98 9.55 11.29 7.02
CA VAL A 98 10.33 11.35 8.28
C VAL A 98 9.99 12.62 9.06
N ASP A 99 9.92 13.77 8.37
CA ASP A 99 9.54 15.03 8.99
C ASP A 99 8.10 14.98 9.53
N CYS A 100 7.18 14.33 8.80
CA CYS A 100 5.81 14.16 9.28
C CYS A 100 5.75 13.38 10.60
N TRP A 101 6.54 12.31 10.76
CA TRP A 101 6.60 11.54 12.00
C TRP A 101 7.31 12.31 13.14
N ARG A 102 8.43 12.98 12.83
CA ARG A 102 9.17 13.77 13.84
C ARG A 102 8.33 14.88 14.45
N ARG A 103 7.47 15.51 13.64
CA ARG A 103 6.61 16.63 14.06
C ARG A 103 5.21 16.18 14.48
N ASP A 104 5.01 14.89 14.68
CA ASP A 104 3.71 14.27 15.04
C ASP A 104 2.52 14.74 14.16
N ARG A 105 2.76 14.88 12.86
CA ARG A 105 1.72 15.31 11.90
C ARG A 105 0.80 14.16 11.52
N GLN A 106 0.15 13.53 12.51
CA GLN A 106 -0.72 12.37 12.33
C GLN A 106 -1.87 12.64 11.35
N ASN A 107 -2.48 13.82 11.42
CA ASN A 107 -3.55 14.21 10.50
C ASN A 107 -3.08 14.20 9.04
N ARG A 108 -1.87 14.73 8.76
CA ARG A 108 -1.30 14.72 7.42
C ARG A 108 -1.00 13.29 6.93
N MET A 109 -0.49 12.44 7.80
CA MET A 109 -0.25 11.03 7.50
C MET A 109 -1.56 10.29 7.22
N GLY A 110 -2.61 10.59 8.01
CA GLY A 110 -3.97 10.09 7.77
C GLY A 110 -4.52 10.54 6.41
N ASP A 111 -4.32 11.80 6.05
CA ASP A 111 -4.75 12.36 4.76
C ASP A 111 -4.04 11.70 3.58
N LEU A 112 -2.73 11.47 3.68
CA LEU A 112 -1.97 10.75 2.66
C LEU A 112 -2.48 9.31 2.48
N ARG A 113 -2.70 8.57 3.59
CA ARG A 113 -3.23 7.21 3.55
C ARG A 113 -4.58 7.16 2.85
N LYS A 114 -5.55 7.95 3.35
CA LYS A 114 -6.93 7.87 2.86
C LYS A 114 -7.09 8.28 1.39
N ARG A 115 -6.19 9.14 0.87
CA ARG A 115 -6.29 9.64 -0.50
C ARG A 115 -5.47 8.85 -1.51
N HIS A 116 -4.28 8.37 -1.11
CA HIS A 116 -3.28 7.89 -2.07
C HIS A 116 -2.91 6.42 -1.91
N ILE A 117 -3.39 5.74 -0.86
CA ILE A 117 -2.97 4.35 -0.60
C ILE A 117 -4.17 3.42 -0.54
N GLY A 118 -4.18 2.44 -1.44
CA GLY A 118 -5.05 1.27 -1.34
C GLY A 118 -4.31 0.15 -0.60
N TYR A 119 -4.81 -0.24 0.57
CA TYR A 119 -4.18 -1.28 1.39
C TYR A 119 -5.12 -2.46 1.61
N VAL A 120 -4.65 -3.66 1.24
CA VAL A 120 -5.38 -4.92 1.44
C VAL A 120 -4.69 -5.72 2.52
N MET A 121 -5.39 -5.96 3.63
CA MET A 121 -4.88 -6.80 4.72
C MET A 121 -4.98 -8.29 4.36
N GLN A 122 -4.08 -9.11 4.90
CA GLN A 122 -4.07 -10.55 4.67
C GLN A 122 -5.40 -11.23 5.03
N THR A 123 -6.08 -10.77 6.08
CA THR A 123 -7.39 -11.27 6.51
C THR A 123 -8.58 -10.57 5.83
N GLY A 124 -8.33 -9.70 4.83
CA GLY A 124 -9.33 -8.87 4.18
C GLY A 124 -9.80 -7.68 5.02
N GLY A 125 -9.94 -7.84 6.34
CA GLY A 125 -10.32 -6.78 7.30
C GLY A 125 -11.64 -6.08 6.96
N LEU A 126 -12.63 -6.84 6.43
CA LEU A 126 -13.96 -6.30 6.15
C LEU A 126 -14.70 -6.00 7.45
N LEU A 127 -15.53 -4.97 7.41
CA LEU A 127 -16.43 -4.67 8.51
C LEU A 127 -17.64 -5.63 8.45
N PRO A 128 -17.82 -6.50 9.46
CA PRO A 128 -18.78 -7.60 9.38
C PRO A 128 -20.24 -7.16 9.35
N PHE A 129 -20.53 -5.95 9.81
CA PHE A 129 -21.87 -5.37 9.88
C PHE A 129 -22.22 -4.49 8.66
N LEU A 130 -21.30 -4.33 7.72
CA LEU A 130 -21.55 -3.63 6.46
C LEU A 130 -21.73 -4.64 5.33
N SER A 131 -22.63 -4.31 4.39
CA SER A 131 -22.77 -5.06 3.14
C SER A 131 -21.48 -5.06 2.34
N VAL A 132 -21.37 -5.92 1.33
CA VAL A 132 -20.28 -5.90 0.35
C VAL A 132 -20.17 -4.53 -0.32
N HIS A 133 -21.31 -3.99 -0.78
CA HIS A 133 -21.37 -2.66 -1.37
C HIS A 133 -20.79 -1.59 -0.42
N ASP A 134 -21.22 -1.59 0.84
CA ASP A 134 -20.80 -0.57 1.81
C ASP A 134 -19.35 -0.75 2.25
N ASN A 135 -18.86 -1.99 2.32
CA ASN A 135 -17.43 -2.25 2.52
C ASN A 135 -16.58 -1.67 1.39
N ILE A 136 -16.97 -1.88 0.12
CA ILE A 136 -16.25 -1.31 -1.03
C ILE A 136 -16.34 0.21 -1.02
N ASN A 137 -17.52 0.77 -0.74
CA ASN A 137 -17.75 2.21 -0.75
C ASN A 137 -17.15 2.96 0.45
N LEU A 138 -16.67 2.26 1.47
CA LEU A 138 -16.19 2.84 2.72
C LEU A 138 -15.09 3.90 2.52
N SER A 139 -14.09 3.59 1.71
CA SER A 139 -13.00 4.52 1.41
C SER A 139 -13.49 5.79 0.70
N ARG A 140 -14.47 5.65 -0.18
CA ARG A 140 -15.12 6.78 -0.89
C ARG A 140 -15.92 7.65 0.06
N ASN A 141 -16.68 7.02 0.99
CA ASN A 141 -17.47 7.73 1.99
C ASN A 141 -16.58 8.57 2.92
N VAL A 142 -15.44 8.01 3.36
CA VAL A 142 -14.45 8.74 4.18
C VAL A 142 -13.89 9.96 3.45
N LEU A 143 -13.81 9.91 2.13
CA LEU A 143 -13.34 11.03 1.29
C LEU A 143 -14.47 11.97 0.83
N GLY A 144 -15.72 11.69 1.18
CA GLY A 144 -16.86 12.48 0.72
C GLY A 144 -17.09 12.43 -0.79
N MET A 145 -16.67 11.33 -1.45
CA MET A 145 -16.82 11.18 -2.90
C MET A 145 -18.29 10.90 -3.27
N LYS A 146 -18.73 11.49 -4.37
CA LYS A 146 -20.08 11.28 -4.88
C LYS A 146 -20.26 9.85 -5.41
N LYS A 147 -21.50 9.35 -5.40
CA LYS A 147 -21.88 8.10 -6.06
C LYS A 147 -21.77 8.30 -7.57
N ASP A 148 -21.04 7.43 -8.25
CA ASP A 148 -20.74 7.51 -9.69
C ASP A 148 -20.69 6.14 -10.39
N GLY A 149 -21.24 5.09 -9.76
CA GLY A 149 -21.23 3.74 -10.31
C GLY A 149 -19.89 2.99 -10.16
N THR A 150 -18.89 3.60 -9.50
CA THR A 150 -17.56 2.98 -9.32
C THR A 150 -17.64 1.65 -8.55
N VAL A 151 -18.51 1.55 -7.53
CA VAL A 151 -18.64 0.35 -6.71
C VAL A 151 -19.18 -0.82 -7.52
N GLU A 152 -20.23 -0.57 -8.29
CA GLU A 152 -20.87 -1.54 -9.17
C GLU A 152 -19.88 -2.02 -10.25
N HIS A 153 -19.20 -1.11 -10.91
CA HIS A 153 -18.19 -1.43 -11.91
C HIS A 153 -17.03 -2.28 -11.33
N LEU A 154 -16.50 -1.91 -10.15
CA LEU A 154 -15.48 -2.73 -9.49
C LEU A 154 -16.00 -4.10 -9.09
N ALA A 155 -17.25 -4.19 -8.66
CA ALA A 155 -17.87 -5.47 -8.30
C ALA A 155 -18.01 -6.40 -9.52
N GLU A 156 -18.37 -5.85 -10.67
CA GLU A 156 -18.40 -6.58 -11.96
C GLU A 156 -17.01 -7.07 -12.34
N MET A 157 -16.01 -6.18 -12.37
CA MET A 157 -14.62 -6.53 -12.70
C MET A 157 -14.04 -7.62 -11.79
N LEU A 158 -14.43 -7.62 -10.51
CA LEU A 158 -13.96 -8.58 -9.50
C LEU A 158 -14.81 -9.85 -9.43
N GLY A 159 -15.89 -9.96 -10.22
CA GLY A 159 -16.79 -11.12 -10.22
C GLY A 159 -17.54 -11.30 -8.91
N ILE A 160 -17.99 -10.21 -8.28
CA ILE A 160 -18.74 -10.18 -7.01
C ILE A 160 -20.01 -9.32 -7.08
N ALA A 161 -20.48 -8.96 -8.28
CA ALA A 161 -21.66 -8.10 -8.46
C ALA A 161 -22.91 -8.69 -7.78
N ASP A 162 -23.13 -10.01 -7.88
CA ASP A 162 -24.27 -10.70 -7.27
C ASP A 162 -24.23 -10.72 -5.74
N HIS A 163 -23.10 -10.31 -5.17
CA HIS A 163 -22.87 -10.34 -3.73
C HIS A 163 -22.98 -8.96 -3.05
N LEU A 164 -23.25 -7.91 -3.78
CA LEU A 164 -23.25 -6.52 -3.27
C LEU A 164 -24.13 -6.32 -2.03
N LYS A 165 -25.25 -7.05 -1.93
CA LYS A 165 -26.19 -6.96 -0.79
C LYS A 165 -25.84 -7.91 0.37
N LYS A 166 -24.93 -8.86 0.18
CA LYS A 166 -24.54 -9.84 1.20
C LYS A 166 -23.67 -9.21 2.29
N LEU A 167 -23.62 -9.88 3.44
CA LEU A 167 -22.67 -9.57 4.50
C LEU A 167 -21.38 -10.40 4.31
N PRO A 168 -20.23 -9.96 4.87
CA PRO A 168 -18.98 -10.70 4.78
C PRO A 168 -19.04 -12.13 5.30
N ALA A 169 -19.95 -12.43 6.24
CA ALA A 169 -20.15 -13.78 6.78
C ALA A 169 -20.67 -14.76 5.72
N ASP A 170 -21.41 -14.28 4.72
CA ASP A 170 -22.03 -15.10 3.68
C ASP A 170 -21.08 -15.35 2.49
N LEU A 171 -19.83 -14.91 2.58
CA LEU A 171 -18.84 -14.99 1.51
C LEU A 171 -17.78 -16.06 1.80
N SER A 172 -17.30 -16.70 0.75
CA SER A 172 -16.07 -17.49 0.79
C SER A 172 -14.85 -16.61 1.08
N THR A 173 -13.73 -17.22 1.46
CA THR A 173 -12.48 -16.49 1.72
C THR A 173 -11.99 -15.72 0.48
N GLY A 174 -12.10 -16.34 -0.71
CA GLY A 174 -11.72 -15.68 -1.96
C GLY A 174 -12.62 -14.47 -2.31
N GLU A 175 -13.93 -14.59 -2.09
CA GLU A 175 -14.87 -13.47 -2.28
C GLU A 175 -14.59 -12.34 -1.29
N ARG A 176 -14.36 -12.63 -0.01
CA ARG A 176 -13.94 -11.62 0.97
C ARG A 176 -12.68 -10.89 0.54
N GLN A 177 -11.71 -11.61 -0.02
CA GLN A 177 -10.47 -10.99 -0.51
C GLN A 177 -10.73 -10.08 -1.70
N ARG A 178 -11.59 -10.47 -2.64
CA ARG A 178 -12.00 -9.61 -3.76
C ARG A 178 -12.74 -8.36 -3.30
N VAL A 179 -13.62 -8.47 -2.29
CA VAL A 179 -14.26 -7.30 -1.67
C VAL A 179 -13.22 -6.35 -1.04
N ALA A 180 -12.21 -6.89 -0.35
CA ALA A 180 -11.13 -6.08 0.24
C ALA A 180 -10.30 -5.37 -0.84
N ILE A 181 -10.05 -6.01 -1.98
CA ILE A 181 -9.41 -5.39 -3.15
C ILE A 181 -10.29 -4.27 -3.69
N GLY A 182 -11.60 -4.53 -3.87
CA GLY A 182 -12.56 -3.51 -4.31
C GLY A 182 -12.55 -2.27 -3.41
N ARG A 183 -12.57 -2.46 -2.10
CA ARG A 183 -12.46 -1.37 -1.12
C ARG A 183 -11.16 -0.59 -1.25
N ALA A 184 -10.04 -1.27 -1.47
CA ALA A 184 -8.73 -0.64 -1.62
C ALA A 184 -8.61 0.18 -2.90
N LEU A 185 -9.34 -0.17 -3.95
CA LEU A 185 -9.31 0.50 -5.26
C LEU A 185 -10.41 1.56 -5.43
N ALA A 186 -11.49 1.50 -4.64
CA ALA A 186 -12.70 2.29 -4.88
C ALA A 186 -12.48 3.81 -4.85
N HIS A 187 -11.54 4.30 -4.05
CA HIS A 187 -11.21 5.72 -4.00
C HIS A 187 -10.15 6.16 -5.01
N ARG A 188 -9.77 5.26 -5.94
CA ARG A 188 -8.77 5.50 -6.99
C ARG A 188 -7.44 5.98 -6.40
N PRO A 189 -6.79 5.18 -5.52
CA PRO A 189 -5.48 5.53 -4.97
C PRO A 189 -4.49 5.74 -6.10
N ALA A 190 -3.46 6.52 -5.82
CA ALA A 190 -2.47 6.93 -6.79
C ALA A 190 -1.47 5.83 -7.13
#